data_f4db5e115136e2a550c290ba5c95ba41
#
_entry.id   f4db5e115136e2a550c290ba5c95ba41
#
_cell.length_a   1.000
_cell.length_b   1.000
_cell.length_c   1.000
_cell.angle_alpha   90.00
_cell.angle_beta   90.00
_cell.angle_gamma   90.00
#
_symmetry.space_group_name_H-M   'P 1'
#
loop_
_entity.id
_entity.type
_entity.pdbx_description
1 polymer ?
#
loop_
_entity_poly.entity_id
_entity_poly.type
_entity_poly.pdbx_seq_one_letter_code
_entity_poly.pdbx_strand_id
1 'polypeptide(L)'
;MDMNLTAHIDGGGALTALQVMQDSPVIPVIVLTDVAQAVPMARALLAGGIRMLEVTLRTPQALSCIEAIARDVPEAVVGAGTVRSPADVQASAMTGARFIVSPGYTPALGRACRDAGLPLLPGVATGSEIMMAQDDGLSELKFFPAMQAGGPAMLKAWSGPFGGVQFCPTGGVTAANALEFLALPNVVCVGGSWLTPPETLARGNWAQVTALAFQASRLGLGASV
;
A
#
# COMPACT_ATOMS: atom_id res chain seq x y z
N MET A 1 18.00 23.67 -7.89
CA MET A 1 17.47 23.83 -6.52
C MET A 1 16.91 22.46 -6.16
N ASP A 2 17.77 21.60 -5.60
CA ASP A 2 17.48 20.21 -5.30
C ASP A 2 16.50 20.13 -4.14
N MET A 3 15.26 19.79 -4.43
CA MET A 3 14.30 19.40 -3.40
C MET A 3 14.54 17.92 -3.10
N ASN A 4 15.36 17.71 -2.08
CA ASN A 4 15.64 16.42 -1.46
C ASN A 4 14.38 15.95 -0.72
N LEU A 5 13.53 15.13 -1.39
CA LEU A 5 12.27 14.62 -0.85
C LEU A 5 12.49 13.26 -0.15
N THR A 6 13.54 13.19 0.68
CA THR A 6 13.67 12.13 1.69
C THR A 6 13.19 12.70 3.02
N ALA A 7 11.89 12.73 3.23
CA ALA A 7 11.34 12.91 4.57
C ALA A 7 11.80 11.71 5.41
N HIS A 8 12.78 11.94 6.28
CA HIS A 8 13.22 10.96 7.26
C HIS A 8 12.04 10.55 8.15
N ILE A 9 11.62 9.28 8.06
CA ILE A 9 10.70 8.64 9.01
C ILE A 9 11.41 8.35 10.36
N ASP A 10 12.59 8.90 10.57
CA ASP A 10 13.42 8.73 11.79
C ASP A 10 13.11 9.73 12.93
N GLY A 11 12.07 10.53 12.79
CA GLY A 11 11.56 11.33 13.88
C GLY A 11 10.62 10.49 14.73
N GLY A 12 10.99 10.08 15.94
CA GLY A 12 10.34 9.19 16.93
C GLY A 12 8.81 9.20 17.13
N GLY A 13 8.04 9.47 16.08
CA GLY A 13 6.58 9.42 16.03
C GLY A 13 6.06 8.10 15.43
N ALA A 14 4.82 7.72 15.80
CA ALA A 14 4.14 6.59 15.20
C ALA A 14 3.94 6.82 13.68
N LEU A 15 4.12 5.78 12.87
CA LEU A 15 3.83 5.81 11.44
C LEU A 15 2.35 6.15 11.19
N THR A 16 2.06 7.02 10.22
CA THR A 16 0.68 7.38 9.83
C THR A 16 0.32 6.78 8.47
N ALA A 17 -0.99 6.64 8.20
CA ALA A 17 -1.48 6.18 6.91
C ALA A 17 -1.04 7.11 5.76
N LEU A 18 -1.04 8.42 5.98
CA LEU A 18 -0.56 9.39 5.02
C LEU A 18 0.93 9.21 4.69
N GLN A 19 1.78 8.97 5.69
CA GLN A 19 3.20 8.70 5.46
C GLN A 19 3.43 7.41 4.65
N VAL A 20 2.60 6.36 4.88
CA VAL A 20 2.64 5.14 4.07
C VAL A 20 2.34 5.46 2.60
N MET A 21 1.33 6.30 2.34
CA MET A 21 0.92 6.67 0.98
C MET A 21 1.92 7.61 0.28
N GLN A 22 2.59 8.49 1.03
CA GLN A 22 3.49 9.51 0.48
C GLN A 22 4.90 9.00 0.19
N ASP A 23 5.28 7.82 0.66
CA ASP A 23 6.63 7.28 0.51
C ASP A 23 7.01 7.00 -0.96
N SER A 24 6.04 6.56 -1.76
CA SER A 24 6.24 6.26 -3.19
C SER A 24 4.93 6.42 -3.96
N PRO A 25 4.99 6.76 -5.27
CA PRO A 25 3.81 6.77 -6.14
C PRO A 25 3.07 5.42 -6.20
N VAL A 26 3.75 4.32 -5.90
CA VAL A 26 3.17 2.97 -5.98
C VAL A 26 3.48 2.18 -4.72
N ILE A 27 2.44 1.63 -4.09
CA ILE A 27 2.56 0.59 -3.06
C ILE A 27 2.41 -0.78 -3.74
N PRO A 28 3.44 -1.65 -3.71
CA PRO A 28 3.33 -2.98 -4.30
C PRO A 28 2.36 -3.85 -3.50
N VAL A 29 1.40 -4.45 -4.20
CA VAL A 29 0.46 -5.44 -3.64
C VAL A 29 1.02 -6.82 -3.91
N ILE A 30 1.60 -7.45 -2.88
CA ILE A 30 2.46 -8.60 -2.99
C ILE A 30 1.73 -9.87 -2.59
N VAL A 31 1.85 -10.92 -3.39
CA VAL A 31 1.39 -12.28 -3.07
C VAL A 31 2.61 -13.21 -3.05
N LEU A 32 2.91 -13.78 -1.88
CA LEU A 32 4.01 -14.73 -1.71
C LEU A 32 3.47 -16.10 -1.31
N THR A 33 3.97 -17.14 -1.97
CA THR A 33 3.64 -18.55 -1.69
C THR A 33 4.80 -19.31 -1.07
N ASP A 34 5.98 -18.70 -1.01
CA ASP A 34 7.20 -19.27 -0.46
C ASP A 34 7.94 -18.22 0.39
N VAL A 35 8.24 -18.56 1.63
CA VAL A 35 8.97 -17.68 2.58
C VAL A 35 10.38 -17.38 2.09
N ALA A 36 11.02 -18.30 1.36
CA ALA A 36 12.36 -18.10 0.83
C ALA A 36 12.45 -16.93 -0.18
N GLN A 37 11.31 -16.55 -0.80
CA GLN A 37 11.23 -15.41 -1.73
C GLN A 37 11.11 -14.06 -1.01
N ALA A 38 10.70 -14.03 0.25
CA ALA A 38 10.30 -12.81 0.96
C ALA A 38 11.47 -11.81 1.08
N VAL A 39 12.59 -12.23 1.63
CA VAL A 39 13.76 -11.36 1.85
C VAL A 39 14.41 -10.91 0.54
N PRO A 40 14.72 -11.80 -0.43
CA PRO A 40 15.28 -11.35 -1.71
C PRO A 40 14.36 -10.40 -2.48
N MET A 41 13.05 -10.64 -2.48
CA MET A 41 12.06 -9.76 -3.10
C MET A 41 12.05 -8.37 -2.43
N ALA A 42 12.03 -8.31 -1.09
CA ALA A 42 12.03 -7.04 -0.36
C ALA A 42 13.29 -6.22 -0.65
N ARG A 43 14.47 -6.85 -0.67
CA ARG A 43 15.73 -6.21 -1.05
C ARG A 43 15.72 -5.70 -2.48
N ALA A 44 15.13 -6.45 -3.41
CA ALA A 44 15.01 -6.03 -4.80
C ALA A 44 14.09 -4.80 -4.96
N LEU A 45 12.96 -4.75 -4.25
CA LEU A 45 12.07 -3.60 -4.22
C LEU A 45 12.74 -2.37 -3.62
N LEU A 46 13.46 -2.52 -2.50
CA LEU A 46 14.28 -1.45 -1.89
C LEU A 46 15.33 -0.91 -2.85
N ALA A 47 16.07 -1.79 -3.53
CA ALA A 47 17.08 -1.39 -4.51
C ALA A 47 16.48 -0.59 -5.68
N GLY A 48 15.18 -0.80 -5.99
CA GLY A 48 14.41 -0.03 -6.95
C GLY A 48 13.76 1.24 -6.38
N GLY A 49 13.96 1.55 -5.08
CA GLY A 49 13.43 2.76 -4.44
C GLY A 49 12.02 2.60 -3.86
N ILE A 50 11.51 1.39 -3.69
CA ILE A 50 10.22 1.09 -3.05
C ILE A 50 10.46 0.52 -1.66
N ARG A 51 9.99 1.21 -0.64
CA ARG A 51 10.23 0.88 0.77
C ARG A 51 8.97 0.36 1.48
N MET A 52 7.77 0.86 1.12
CA MET A 52 6.50 0.40 1.67
C MET A 52 6.03 -0.86 0.93
N LEU A 53 5.86 -1.98 1.65
CA LEU A 53 5.58 -3.30 1.07
C LEU A 53 4.27 -3.86 1.64
N GLU A 54 3.19 -3.95 0.83
CA GLU A 54 1.92 -4.59 1.22
C GLU A 54 1.98 -6.09 0.90
N VAL A 55 2.27 -6.95 1.89
CA VAL A 55 2.18 -8.41 1.75
C VAL A 55 0.77 -8.87 2.10
N THR A 56 0.07 -9.45 1.13
CA THR A 56 -1.35 -9.80 1.30
C THR A 56 -1.54 -11.14 2.01
N LEU A 57 -2.49 -11.21 2.96
CA LEU A 57 -2.88 -12.44 3.67
C LEU A 57 -3.74 -13.37 2.79
N ARG A 58 -3.30 -13.61 1.54
CA ARG A 58 -3.97 -14.49 0.56
C ARG A 58 -3.37 -15.87 0.48
N THR A 59 -2.27 -16.11 1.20
CA THR A 59 -1.57 -17.40 1.23
C THR A 59 -1.30 -17.82 2.67
N PRO A 60 -1.18 -19.11 2.96
CA PRO A 60 -0.82 -19.57 4.30
C PRO A 60 0.54 -19.07 4.80
N GLN A 61 1.46 -18.76 3.88
CA GLN A 61 2.83 -18.32 4.19
C GLN A 61 2.95 -16.81 4.44
N ALA A 62 1.89 -16.03 4.21
CA ALA A 62 1.96 -14.56 4.22
C ALA A 62 2.51 -13.98 5.54
N LEU A 63 2.03 -14.45 6.68
CA LEU A 63 2.51 -13.98 7.98
C LEU A 63 4.00 -14.30 8.20
N SER A 64 4.44 -15.51 7.84
CA SER A 64 5.86 -15.88 7.91
C SER A 64 6.73 -15.06 6.96
N CYS A 65 6.19 -14.66 5.80
CA CYS A 65 6.87 -13.75 4.88
C CYS A 65 7.02 -12.36 5.48
N ILE A 66 5.97 -11.83 6.12
CA ILE A 66 6.02 -10.53 6.83
C ILE A 66 7.08 -10.58 7.93
N GLU A 67 7.08 -11.62 8.76
CA GLU A 67 8.05 -11.81 9.83
C GLU A 67 9.49 -11.85 9.31
N ALA A 68 9.74 -12.61 8.24
CA ALA A 68 11.06 -12.67 7.63
C ALA A 68 11.53 -11.32 7.10
N ILE A 69 10.66 -10.56 6.43
CA ILE A 69 10.99 -9.22 5.93
C ILE A 69 11.26 -8.28 7.10
N ALA A 70 10.38 -8.23 8.12
CA ALA A 70 10.52 -7.34 9.26
C ALA A 70 11.82 -7.57 10.03
N ARG A 71 12.26 -8.84 10.16
CA ARG A 71 13.49 -9.23 10.85
C ARG A 71 14.75 -8.96 10.03
N ASP A 72 14.76 -9.35 8.74
CA ASP A 72 15.98 -9.47 7.94
C ASP A 72 16.19 -8.30 6.95
N VAL A 73 15.19 -7.40 6.83
CA VAL A 73 15.22 -6.22 5.94
C VAL A 73 14.62 -5.01 6.69
N PRO A 74 15.25 -4.53 7.76
CA PRO A 74 14.71 -3.47 8.63
C PRO A 74 14.52 -2.13 7.93
N GLU A 75 15.16 -1.90 6.78
CA GLU A 75 14.99 -0.70 5.96
C GLU A 75 13.65 -0.69 5.21
N ALA A 76 13.03 -1.87 5.01
CA ALA A 76 11.69 -1.98 4.45
C ALA A 76 10.64 -1.78 5.54
N VAL A 77 9.56 -1.10 5.18
CA VAL A 77 8.37 -0.97 6.01
C VAL A 77 7.33 -1.95 5.48
N VAL A 78 7.28 -3.15 6.08
CA VAL A 78 6.33 -4.18 5.67
C VAL A 78 4.99 -3.99 6.38
N GLY A 79 3.91 -4.08 5.62
CA GLY A 79 2.53 -4.08 6.11
C GLY A 79 1.77 -5.32 5.64
N ALA A 80 0.67 -5.60 6.32
CA ALA A 80 -0.23 -6.69 5.98
C ALA A 80 -1.41 -6.18 5.14
N GLY A 81 -1.60 -6.76 3.94
CA GLY A 81 -2.76 -6.52 3.09
C GLY A 81 -3.79 -7.64 3.18
N THR A 82 -5.01 -7.35 2.68
CA THR A 82 -6.14 -8.30 2.73
C THR A 82 -6.53 -8.70 4.16
N VAL A 83 -6.26 -7.81 5.12
CA VAL A 83 -6.68 -7.96 6.52
C VAL A 83 -8.20 -7.74 6.61
N ARG A 84 -8.95 -8.69 7.19
CA ARG A 84 -10.42 -8.68 7.19
C ARG A 84 -11.06 -8.81 8.57
N SER A 85 -10.25 -9.05 9.60
CA SER A 85 -10.76 -9.27 10.94
C SER A 85 -9.80 -8.71 12.01
N PRO A 86 -10.29 -8.46 13.25
CA PRO A 86 -9.43 -8.15 14.39
C PRO A 86 -8.35 -9.21 14.65
N ALA A 87 -8.63 -10.48 14.40
CA ALA A 87 -7.66 -11.56 14.56
C ALA A 87 -6.51 -11.44 13.54
N ASP A 88 -6.82 -11.06 12.28
CA ASP A 88 -5.79 -10.81 11.28
C ASP A 88 -4.89 -9.62 11.69
N VAL A 89 -5.46 -8.56 12.29
CA VAL A 89 -4.68 -7.41 12.80
C VAL A 89 -3.70 -7.87 13.86
N GLN A 90 -4.16 -8.63 14.86
CA GLN A 90 -3.31 -9.15 15.92
C GLN A 90 -2.19 -10.04 15.38
N ALA A 91 -2.53 -10.99 14.50
CA ALA A 91 -1.54 -11.86 13.86
C ALA A 91 -0.50 -11.06 13.08
N SER A 92 -0.93 -10.04 12.34
CA SER A 92 -0.02 -9.16 11.59
C SER A 92 0.89 -8.33 12.50
N ALA A 93 0.36 -7.79 13.60
CA ALA A 93 1.15 -7.05 14.58
C ALA A 93 2.25 -7.92 15.20
N MET A 94 1.93 -9.17 15.53
CA MET A 94 2.89 -10.14 16.11
C MET A 94 4.03 -10.50 15.16
N THR A 95 3.84 -10.41 13.85
CA THR A 95 4.86 -10.68 12.83
C THR A 95 5.67 -9.44 12.43
N GLY A 96 5.44 -8.29 13.10
CA GLY A 96 6.19 -7.06 12.84
C GLY A 96 5.64 -6.20 11.70
N ALA A 97 4.39 -6.43 11.27
CA ALA A 97 3.72 -5.52 10.33
C ALA A 97 3.63 -4.11 10.92
N ARG A 98 3.96 -3.10 10.10
CA ARG A 98 3.99 -1.70 10.49
C ARG A 98 2.76 -0.90 10.04
N PHE A 99 1.96 -1.43 9.13
CA PHE A 99 0.69 -0.86 8.67
C PHE A 99 -0.26 -1.97 8.21
N ILE A 100 -1.54 -1.63 8.14
CA ILE A 100 -2.60 -2.55 7.74
C ILE A 100 -3.32 -2.00 6.50
N VAL A 101 -3.63 -2.88 5.56
CA VAL A 101 -4.46 -2.58 4.39
C VAL A 101 -5.59 -3.61 4.31
N SER A 102 -6.81 -3.16 4.15
CA SER A 102 -7.99 -4.02 4.07
C SER A 102 -8.75 -3.85 2.75
N PRO A 103 -9.48 -4.87 2.29
CA PRO A 103 -10.31 -4.76 1.09
C PRO A 103 -11.62 -4.00 1.32
N GLY A 104 -12.01 -3.77 2.55
CA GLY A 104 -13.21 -3.07 2.99
C GLY A 104 -13.02 -2.48 4.37
N TYR A 105 -14.03 -1.77 4.87
CA TYR A 105 -14.01 -1.16 6.20
C TYR A 105 -15.11 -1.69 7.11
N THR A 106 -14.78 -1.93 8.37
CA THR A 106 -15.72 -2.11 9.48
C THR A 106 -15.20 -1.40 10.73
N PRO A 107 -16.09 -0.85 11.60
CA PRO A 107 -15.66 -0.23 12.84
C PRO A 107 -14.86 -1.17 13.77
N ALA A 108 -15.14 -2.47 13.72
CA ALA A 108 -14.40 -3.48 14.50
C ALA A 108 -12.92 -3.57 14.04
N LEU A 109 -12.69 -3.51 12.72
CA LEU A 109 -11.35 -3.50 12.15
C LEU A 109 -10.60 -2.21 12.51
N GLY A 110 -11.27 -1.05 12.38
CA GLY A 110 -10.70 0.25 12.75
C GLY A 110 -10.27 0.29 14.21
N ARG A 111 -11.12 -0.19 15.12
CA ARG A 111 -10.77 -0.30 16.56
C ARG A 111 -9.55 -1.18 16.79
N ALA A 112 -9.52 -2.38 16.19
CA ALA A 112 -8.41 -3.31 16.37
C ALA A 112 -7.08 -2.71 15.88
N CYS A 113 -7.07 -1.96 14.78
CA CYS A 113 -5.87 -1.29 14.30
C CYS A 113 -5.41 -0.16 15.24
N ARG A 114 -6.35 0.65 15.78
CA ARG A 114 -6.04 1.68 16.79
C ARG A 114 -5.46 1.07 18.07
N ASP A 115 -6.08 0.00 18.56
CA ASP A 115 -5.63 -0.70 19.78
C ASP A 115 -4.24 -1.32 19.59
N ALA A 116 -3.91 -1.76 18.37
CA ALA A 116 -2.59 -2.28 18.01
C ALA A 116 -1.56 -1.18 17.68
N GLY A 117 -1.96 0.10 17.61
CA GLY A 117 -1.10 1.22 17.22
C GLY A 117 -0.64 1.15 15.75
N LEU A 118 -1.40 0.50 14.88
CA LEU A 118 -1.08 0.32 13.47
C LEU A 118 -1.96 1.22 12.58
N PRO A 119 -1.38 2.03 11.68
CA PRO A 119 -2.15 2.79 10.72
C PRO A 119 -2.90 1.86 9.77
N LEU A 120 -4.14 2.23 9.43
CA LEU A 120 -5.02 1.49 8.56
C LEU A 120 -5.29 2.26 7.26
N LEU A 121 -5.14 1.58 6.11
CA LEU A 121 -5.67 1.99 4.81
C LEU A 121 -6.89 1.12 4.48
N PRO A 122 -8.11 1.54 4.88
CA PRO A 122 -9.31 0.74 4.68
C PRO A 122 -9.84 0.85 3.25
N GLY A 123 -10.33 -0.27 2.70
CA GLY A 123 -10.98 -0.30 1.40
C GLY A 123 -12.38 0.33 1.44
N VAL A 124 -12.69 1.12 0.42
CA VAL A 124 -14.01 1.71 0.17
C VAL A 124 -14.32 1.68 -1.32
N ALA A 125 -15.61 1.58 -1.67
CA ALA A 125 -16.11 1.63 -3.05
C ALA A 125 -17.40 2.46 -3.19
N THR A 126 -17.93 2.98 -2.08
CA THR A 126 -19.18 3.76 -2.04
C THR A 126 -19.05 4.98 -1.12
N GLY A 127 -19.88 6.00 -1.35
CA GLY A 127 -19.94 7.18 -0.48
C GLY A 127 -20.31 6.84 0.97
N SER A 128 -21.19 5.86 1.19
CA SER A 128 -21.55 5.43 2.55
C SER A 128 -20.38 4.79 3.31
N GLU A 129 -19.52 4.03 2.62
CA GLU A 129 -18.31 3.47 3.22
C GLU A 129 -17.28 4.54 3.54
N ILE A 130 -17.16 5.59 2.69
CA ILE A 130 -16.31 6.76 2.98
C ILE A 130 -16.82 7.47 4.25
N MET A 131 -18.12 7.76 4.34
CA MET A 131 -18.70 8.39 5.53
C MET A 131 -18.47 7.56 6.78
N MET A 132 -18.66 6.25 6.72
CA MET A 132 -18.39 5.33 7.84
C MET A 132 -16.93 5.36 8.28
N ALA A 133 -15.98 5.43 7.35
CA ALA A 133 -14.56 5.56 7.67
C ALA A 133 -14.25 6.93 8.30
N GLN A 134 -14.87 8.02 7.80
CA GLN A 134 -14.70 9.36 8.34
C GLN A 134 -15.28 9.51 9.76
N ASP A 135 -16.39 8.83 10.08
CA ASP A 135 -16.96 8.80 11.44
C ASP A 135 -15.97 8.23 12.47
N ASP A 136 -15.07 7.35 12.05
CA ASP A 136 -13.97 6.80 12.85
C ASP A 136 -12.65 7.58 12.71
N GLY A 137 -12.66 8.75 12.07
CA GLY A 137 -11.51 9.66 11.93
C GLY A 137 -10.51 9.25 10.84
N LEU A 138 -10.90 8.39 9.86
CA LEU A 138 -10.04 7.95 8.77
C LEU A 138 -10.28 8.81 7.53
N SER A 139 -9.22 9.39 6.98
CA SER A 139 -9.23 10.23 5.78
C SER A 139 -8.33 9.69 4.66
N GLU A 140 -7.43 8.76 4.97
CA GLU A 140 -6.58 8.06 4.03
C GLU A 140 -7.21 6.70 3.73
N LEU A 141 -7.73 6.52 2.50
CA LEU A 141 -8.55 5.37 2.14
C LEU A 141 -7.99 4.65 0.91
N LYS A 142 -8.14 3.32 0.88
CA LYS A 142 -7.92 2.52 -0.32
C LYS A 142 -9.21 2.50 -1.14
N PHE A 143 -9.16 2.95 -2.39
CA PHE A 143 -10.29 2.76 -3.32
C PHE A 143 -10.16 1.40 -4.00
N PHE A 144 -11.08 0.47 -3.68
CA PHE A 144 -10.96 -0.94 -4.11
C PHE A 144 -12.33 -1.60 -4.33
N PRO A 145 -12.50 -2.37 -5.43
CA PRO A 145 -11.59 -2.57 -6.56
C PRO A 145 -11.70 -1.39 -7.57
N ALA A 146 -10.62 -0.63 -7.74
CA ALA A 146 -10.65 0.70 -8.33
C ALA A 146 -11.25 0.75 -9.75
N MET A 147 -10.77 -0.06 -10.68
CA MET A 147 -11.26 -0.05 -12.06
C MET A 147 -12.73 -0.49 -12.17
N GLN A 148 -13.12 -1.52 -11.42
CA GLN A 148 -14.49 -2.06 -11.43
C GLN A 148 -15.49 -1.14 -10.72
N ALA A 149 -15.02 -0.33 -9.76
CA ALA A 149 -15.83 0.60 -9.00
C ALA A 149 -15.97 1.99 -9.66
N GLY A 150 -15.51 2.16 -10.91
CA GLY A 150 -15.68 3.39 -11.68
C GLY A 150 -14.39 4.14 -12.01
N GLY A 151 -13.23 3.63 -11.58
CA GLY A 151 -11.92 4.13 -11.97
C GLY A 151 -11.66 5.61 -11.63
N PRO A 152 -10.85 6.31 -12.45
CA PRO A 152 -10.54 7.73 -12.23
C PRO A 152 -11.78 8.63 -12.24
N ALA A 153 -12.82 8.28 -13.00
CA ALA A 153 -14.05 9.06 -13.08
C ALA A 153 -14.80 9.11 -11.74
N MET A 154 -14.85 8.00 -11.00
CA MET A 154 -15.47 7.95 -9.66
C MET A 154 -14.69 8.81 -8.67
N LEU A 155 -13.37 8.70 -8.62
CA LEU A 155 -12.53 9.52 -7.73
C LEU A 155 -12.64 11.01 -8.04
N LYS A 156 -12.74 11.38 -9.32
CA LYS A 156 -12.99 12.76 -9.74
C LYS A 156 -14.35 13.25 -9.25
N ALA A 157 -15.39 12.42 -9.32
CA ALA A 157 -16.71 12.77 -8.82
C ALA A 157 -16.72 12.97 -7.28
N TRP A 158 -15.91 12.17 -6.55
CA TRP A 158 -15.79 12.26 -5.09
C TRP A 158 -14.97 13.45 -4.59
N SER A 159 -14.17 14.10 -5.43
CA SER A 159 -13.38 15.27 -5.02
C SER A 159 -14.22 16.43 -4.53
N GLY A 160 -15.48 16.54 -4.96
CA GLY A 160 -16.44 17.54 -4.47
C GLY A 160 -16.97 17.23 -3.06
N PRO A 161 -17.75 16.13 -2.89
CA PRO A 161 -18.38 15.82 -1.61
C PRO A 161 -17.40 15.35 -0.52
N PHE A 162 -16.22 14.83 -0.89
CA PHE A 162 -15.23 14.27 0.04
C PHE A 162 -13.86 14.96 -0.09
N GLY A 163 -13.84 16.30 -0.15
CA GLY A 163 -12.63 17.09 -0.42
C GLY A 163 -11.47 16.93 0.59
N GLY A 164 -11.72 16.34 1.77
CA GLY A 164 -10.68 16.05 2.77
C GLY A 164 -10.14 14.62 2.73
N VAL A 165 -10.63 13.78 1.80
CA VAL A 165 -10.24 12.37 1.71
C VAL A 165 -9.13 12.18 0.68
N GLN A 166 -8.12 11.39 1.04
CA GLN A 166 -7.01 11.01 0.19
C GLN A 166 -7.10 9.52 -0.17
N PHE A 167 -6.90 9.19 -1.44
CA PHE A 167 -7.10 7.83 -1.94
C PHE A 167 -5.82 7.16 -2.43
N CYS A 168 -5.75 5.83 -2.19
CA CYS A 168 -4.85 4.88 -2.82
C CYS A 168 -5.67 3.90 -3.68
N PRO A 169 -5.99 4.23 -4.95
CA PRO A 169 -6.71 3.31 -5.83
C PRO A 169 -5.91 2.03 -6.07
N THR A 170 -6.60 0.90 -5.92
CA THR A 170 -6.03 -0.45 -6.05
C THR A 170 -7.05 -1.37 -6.73
N GLY A 171 -6.57 -2.27 -7.57
CA GLY A 171 -7.43 -3.21 -8.31
C GLY A 171 -7.64 -2.78 -9.76
N GLY A 172 -7.01 -3.52 -10.69
CA GLY A 172 -6.96 -3.21 -12.11
C GLY A 172 -6.05 -2.03 -12.48
N VAL A 173 -5.28 -1.51 -11.50
CA VAL A 173 -4.24 -0.50 -11.78
C VAL A 173 -2.99 -1.20 -12.30
N THR A 174 -2.42 -0.64 -13.37
CA THR A 174 -1.26 -1.14 -14.10
C THR A 174 -0.28 0.01 -14.37
N ALA A 175 0.93 -0.30 -14.81
CA ALA A 175 1.89 0.74 -15.22
C ALA A 175 1.34 1.66 -16.34
N ALA A 176 0.44 1.15 -17.20
CA ALA A 176 -0.12 1.90 -18.31
C ALA A 176 -1.18 2.93 -17.89
N ASN A 177 -1.97 2.65 -16.83
CA ASN A 177 -3.06 3.53 -16.40
C ASN A 177 -2.80 4.25 -15.06
N ALA A 178 -1.69 3.95 -14.38
CA ALA A 178 -1.39 4.54 -13.08
C ALA A 178 -1.33 6.08 -13.10
N LEU A 179 -0.80 6.66 -14.17
CA LEU A 179 -0.71 8.13 -14.31
C LEU A 179 -2.07 8.81 -14.39
N GLU A 180 -3.10 8.14 -14.92
CA GLU A 180 -4.46 8.69 -14.95
C GLU A 180 -5.03 8.87 -13.54
N PHE A 181 -4.70 7.96 -12.62
CA PHE A 181 -5.06 8.06 -11.22
C PHE A 181 -4.22 9.10 -10.49
N LEU A 182 -2.89 9.05 -10.66
CA LEU A 182 -1.95 9.96 -9.98
C LEU A 182 -2.11 11.44 -10.40
N ALA A 183 -2.75 11.71 -11.53
CA ALA A 183 -3.08 13.08 -11.95
C ALA A 183 -4.26 13.70 -11.16
N LEU A 184 -5.00 12.91 -10.37
CA LEU A 184 -6.14 13.41 -9.59
C LEU A 184 -5.67 14.02 -8.26
N PRO A 185 -6.21 15.18 -7.84
CA PRO A 185 -5.74 15.90 -6.65
C PRO A 185 -6.02 15.17 -5.32
N ASN A 186 -6.97 14.23 -5.33
CA ASN A 186 -7.34 13.40 -4.19
C ASN A 186 -6.69 12.00 -4.21
N VAL A 187 -5.69 11.77 -5.08
CA VAL A 187 -4.92 10.52 -5.14
C VAL A 187 -3.48 10.80 -4.75
N VAL A 188 -2.99 10.10 -3.72
CA VAL A 188 -1.62 10.25 -3.21
C VAL A 188 -0.68 9.24 -3.86
N CYS A 189 -1.12 7.99 -3.96
CA CYS A 189 -0.38 6.89 -4.57
C CYS A 189 -1.37 5.89 -5.17
N VAL A 190 -0.85 4.84 -5.81
CA VAL A 190 -1.66 3.72 -6.31
C VAL A 190 -1.16 2.39 -5.74
N GLY A 191 -2.07 1.43 -5.55
CA GLY A 191 -1.70 0.05 -5.23
C GLY A 191 -1.59 -0.79 -6.49
N GLY A 192 -0.45 -1.46 -6.69
CA GLY A 192 -0.21 -2.23 -7.89
C GLY A 192 0.53 -3.54 -7.69
N SER A 193 0.12 -4.59 -8.41
CA SER A 193 0.74 -5.92 -8.34
C SER A 193 1.78 -6.18 -9.45
N TRP A 194 1.93 -5.29 -10.41
CA TRP A 194 2.82 -5.49 -11.56
C TRP A 194 4.32 -5.42 -11.22
N LEU A 195 4.68 -4.94 -10.01
CA LEU A 195 6.07 -4.87 -9.56
C LEU A 195 6.64 -6.25 -9.21
N THR A 196 5.76 -7.20 -8.86
CA THR A 196 6.12 -8.55 -8.43
C THR A 196 5.33 -9.61 -9.21
N PRO A 197 5.55 -9.75 -10.55
CA PRO A 197 4.84 -10.74 -11.35
C PRO A 197 5.13 -12.15 -10.83
N PRO A 198 4.12 -13.03 -10.73
CA PRO A 198 4.29 -14.38 -10.16
C PRO A 198 5.40 -15.20 -10.84
N GLU A 199 5.50 -15.14 -12.16
CA GLU A 199 6.53 -15.84 -12.94
C GLU A 199 7.94 -15.29 -12.69
N THR A 200 8.06 -13.99 -12.37
CA THR A 200 9.33 -13.34 -12.03
C THR A 200 9.80 -13.80 -10.66
N LEU A 201 8.89 -13.86 -9.68
CA LEU A 201 9.17 -14.36 -8.32
C LEU A 201 9.53 -15.85 -8.36
N ALA A 202 8.78 -16.67 -9.10
CA ALA A 202 9.04 -18.12 -9.23
C ALA A 202 10.41 -18.43 -9.82
N ARG A 203 10.93 -17.58 -10.70
CA ARG A 203 12.27 -17.72 -11.31
C ARG A 203 13.38 -17.07 -10.48
N GLY A 204 13.08 -16.39 -9.38
CA GLY A 204 14.06 -15.63 -8.61
C GLY A 204 14.71 -14.49 -9.41
N ASN A 205 14.01 -13.92 -10.38
CA ASN A 205 14.56 -12.84 -11.22
C ASN A 205 14.45 -11.48 -10.50
N TRP A 206 15.26 -11.31 -9.47
CA TRP A 206 15.26 -10.12 -8.61
C TRP A 206 15.69 -8.86 -9.35
N ALA A 207 16.56 -8.99 -10.38
CA ALA A 207 16.95 -7.86 -11.21
C ALA A 207 15.74 -7.24 -11.96
N GLN A 208 14.81 -8.09 -12.41
CA GLN A 208 13.57 -7.61 -13.03
C GLN A 208 12.66 -6.93 -12.01
N VAL A 209 12.54 -7.46 -10.78
CA VAL A 209 11.79 -6.80 -9.69
C VAL A 209 12.37 -5.41 -9.40
N THR A 210 13.70 -5.30 -9.29
CA THR A 210 14.38 -4.01 -9.10
C THR A 210 14.10 -3.03 -10.25
N ALA A 211 14.14 -3.49 -11.50
CA ALA A 211 13.85 -2.63 -12.65
C ALA A 211 12.39 -2.13 -12.65
N LEU A 212 11.42 -3.00 -12.34
CA LEU A 212 10.00 -2.63 -12.23
C LEU A 212 9.76 -1.65 -11.08
N ALA A 213 10.39 -1.88 -9.93
CA ALA A 213 10.33 -0.99 -8.77
C ALA A 213 10.92 0.39 -9.09
N PHE A 214 12.07 0.43 -9.77
CA PHE A 214 12.72 1.68 -10.19
C PHE A 214 11.85 2.50 -11.15
N GLN A 215 11.16 1.86 -12.08
CA GLN A 215 10.21 2.53 -12.96
C GLN A 215 9.00 3.06 -12.17
N ALA A 216 8.45 2.25 -11.28
CA ALA A 216 7.29 2.59 -10.46
C ALA A 216 7.57 3.74 -9.47
N SER A 217 8.75 3.76 -8.84
CA SER A 217 9.14 4.80 -7.88
C SER A 217 9.29 6.20 -8.50
N ARG A 218 9.32 6.29 -9.84
CA ARG A 218 9.49 7.52 -10.60
C ARG A 218 8.25 7.95 -11.38
N LEU A 219 7.13 7.23 -11.22
CA LEU A 219 5.88 7.61 -11.87
C LEU A 219 5.43 9.00 -11.40
N GLY A 220 5.14 9.89 -12.34
CA GLY A 220 4.69 11.25 -12.08
C GLY A 220 5.80 12.26 -11.72
N LEU A 221 7.03 11.85 -11.45
CA LEU A 221 8.13 12.76 -11.10
C LEU A 221 8.70 13.55 -12.30
N GLY A 222 8.26 13.26 -13.52
CA GLY A 222 8.73 13.92 -14.76
C GLY A 222 7.69 14.79 -15.47
N ALA A 223 6.53 15.02 -14.91
CA ALA A 223 5.41 15.71 -15.57
C ALA A 223 5.25 17.19 -15.12
N SER A 224 6.28 17.81 -14.58
CA SER A 224 6.28 19.26 -14.32
C SER A 224 7.06 19.96 -15.45
N VAL A 225 6.34 20.34 -16.51
CA VAL A 225 6.77 21.36 -17.48
C VAL A 225 5.74 22.48 -17.48
#